data_a1d7e525a420220266a25d8801e7fe0b
#
_entry.id   a1d7e525a420220266a25d8801e7fe0b
#
_cell.length_a   1.000
_cell.length_b   1.000
_cell.length_c   1.000
_cell.angle_alpha   90.00
_cell.angle_beta   90.00
_cell.angle_gamma   90.00
#
_symmetry.space_group_name_H-M   'P 1'
#
loop_
_entity.id
_entity.type
_entity.pdbx_description
1 polymer ?
#
loop_
_entity_poly.entity_id
_entity_poly.type
_entity_poly.pdbx_seq_one_letter_code
_entity_poly.pdbx_strand_id
1 'polypeptide(L)' 'MTHESADADAQLRTLVHALRTPLTIVEGFADALATRGEKMSKEDRAEYVERIGDAAREMRELLDGVRP' A
#
# COMPACT_ATOMS: atom_id res chain seq x y z
N MET A 1 -30.47 11.67 -10.16
CA MET A 1 -29.33 10.95 -9.62
C MET A 1 -29.31 9.51 -10.15
N THR A 2 -28.20 9.05 -10.61
CA THR A 2 -28.09 7.76 -11.26
C THR A 2 -27.44 6.73 -10.36
N HIS A 3 -27.74 5.46 -10.60
CA HIS A 3 -27.07 4.37 -9.91
C HIS A 3 -25.56 4.37 -10.16
N GLU A 4 -25.15 4.89 -11.32
CA GLU A 4 -23.75 4.95 -11.71
C GLU A 4 -22.92 5.81 -10.76
N SER A 5 -23.45 6.95 -10.34
CA SER A 5 -22.75 7.81 -9.38
C SER A 5 -22.57 7.13 -8.03
N ALA A 6 -23.61 6.46 -7.53
CA ALA A 6 -23.56 5.75 -6.27
C ALA A 6 -22.56 4.59 -6.33
N ASP A 7 -22.55 3.86 -7.46
CA ASP A 7 -21.63 2.75 -7.66
C ASP A 7 -20.18 3.24 -7.75
N ALA A 8 -19.96 4.36 -8.44
CA ALA A 8 -18.63 4.94 -8.57
C ALA A 8 -18.12 5.41 -7.21
N ASP A 9 -18.97 6.03 -6.40
CA ASP A 9 -18.60 6.46 -5.06
C ASP A 9 -18.29 5.27 -4.16
N ALA A 10 -19.06 4.19 -4.27
CA ALA A 10 -18.82 2.98 -3.50
C ALA A 10 -17.52 2.32 -3.90
N GLN A 11 -17.21 2.27 -5.19
CA GLN A 11 -15.96 1.73 -5.71
C GLN A 11 -14.77 2.54 -5.21
N LEU A 12 -14.87 3.86 -5.25
CA LEU A 12 -13.79 4.73 -4.79
C LEU A 12 -13.54 4.53 -3.29
N ARG A 13 -14.62 4.43 -2.52
CA ARG A 13 -14.50 4.21 -1.08
C ARG A 13 -13.83 2.88 -0.77
N THR A 14 -14.22 1.84 -1.48
CA THR A 14 -13.64 0.51 -1.34
C THR A 14 -12.16 0.53 -1.68
N LEU A 15 -11.80 1.20 -2.76
CA LEU A 15 -10.41 1.32 -3.18
C LEU A 15 -9.57 2.06 -2.13
N VAL A 16 -10.09 3.17 -1.62
CA VAL A 16 -9.39 3.94 -0.58
C VAL A 16 -9.13 3.07 0.64
N HIS A 17 -10.14 2.33 1.09
CA HIS A 17 -9.96 1.43 2.23
C HIS A 17 -8.94 0.34 1.94
N ALA A 18 -8.99 -0.24 0.76
CA ALA A 18 -8.08 -1.32 0.39
C ALA A 18 -6.64 -0.83 0.28
N LEU A 19 -6.42 0.41 -0.14
CA LEU A 19 -5.08 0.97 -0.27
C LEU A 19 -4.45 1.32 1.08
N ARG A 20 -5.25 1.58 2.10
CA ARG A 20 -4.72 2.00 3.40
C ARG A 20 -3.84 0.97 4.06
N THR A 21 -4.21 -0.30 3.97
CA THR A 21 -3.44 -1.38 4.61
C THR A 21 -2.04 -1.49 4.02
N PRO A 22 -1.85 -1.67 2.71
CA PRO A 22 -0.50 -1.72 2.17
C PRO A 22 0.25 -0.40 2.32
N LEU A 23 -0.45 0.74 2.28
CA LEU A 23 0.20 2.02 2.51
C LEU A 23 0.79 2.11 3.92
N THR A 24 0.03 1.66 4.92
CA THR A 24 0.51 1.64 6.30
C THR A 24 1.75 0.75 6.44
N ILE A 25 1.77 -0.37 5.74
CA ILE A 25 2.93 -1.27 5.73
C ILE A 25 4.15 -0.56 5.15
N VAL A 26 3.99 0.09 3.99
CA VAL A 26 5.08 0.84 3.36
C VAL A 26 5.62 1.90 4.31
N GLU A 27 4.72 2.69 4.89
CA GLU A 27 5.10 3.78 5.80
C GLU A 27 5.85 3.25 7.02
N GLY A 28 5.34 2.17 7.61
CA GLY A 28 5.95 1.60 8.81
C GLY A 28 7.35 1.07 8.57
N PHE A 29 7.53 0.29 7.52
CA PHE A 29 8.85 -0.26 7.21
C PHE A 29 9.81 0.81 6.72
N ALA A 30 9.33 1.77 5.94
CA ALA A 30 10.16 2.88 5.48
C ALA A 30 10.64 3.71 6.67
N ASP A 31 9.76 4.00 7.62
CA ASP A 31 10.12 4.73 8.83
C ASP A 31 11.16 3.98 9.66
N ALA A 32 10.96 2.69 9.81
CA ALA A 32 11.92 1.84 10.55
C ALA A 32 13.30 1.87 9.88
N LEU A 33 13.35 1.78 8.56
CA LEU A 33 14.62 1.85 7.84
C LEU A 33 15.28 3.23 8.00
N ALA A 34 14.49 4.29 7.97
CA ALA A 34 15.02 5.65 8.11
C ALA A 34 15.59 5.88 9.51
N THR A 35 14.95 5.34 10.54
CA THR A 35 15.32 5.63 11.93
C THR A 35 16.30 4.62 12.51
N ARG A 36 16.26 3.35 12.08
CA ARG A 36 17.06 2.29 12.66
C ARG A 36 17.86 1.49 11.66
N GLY A 37 17.82 1.87 10.37
CA GLY A 37 18.45 1.07 9.32
C GLY A 37 19.91 0.77 9.55
N GLU A 38 20.66 1.73 10.05
CA GLU A 38 22.10 1.56 10.31
C GLU A 38 22.39 0.52 11.39
N LYS A 39 21.46 0.35 12.33
CA LYS A 39 21.62 -0.60 13.43
C LYS A 39 21.05 -1.97 13.13
N MET A 40 20.33 -2.08 12.03
CA MET A 40 19.71 -3.34 11.63
C MET A 40 20.71 -4.24 10.93
N SER A 41 20.51 -5.55 11.06
CA SER A 41 21.28 -6.50 10.29
C SER A 41 21.00 -6.33 8.80
N LYS A 42 21.93 -6.80 7.99
CA LYS A 42 21.76 -6.76 6.54
C LYS A 42 20.51 -7.57 6.11
N GLU A 43 20.32 -8.69 6.78
CA GLU A 43 19.19 -9.58 6.50
C GLU A 43 17.85 -8.90 6.83
N ASP A 44 17.78 -8.23 7.98
CA ASP A 44 16.56 -7.54 8.39
C ASP A 44 16.25 -6.38 7.44
N ARG A 45 17.27 -5.63 7.04
CA ARG A 45 17.06 -4.54 6.09
C ARG A 45 16.54 -5.07 4.76
N ALA A 46 17.10 -6.16 4.28
CA ALA A 46 16.65 -6.77 3.04
C ALA A 46 15.20 -7.23 3.13
N GLU A 47 14.82 -7.82 4.27
CA GLU A 47 13.43 -8.24 4.49
C GLU A 47 12.48 -7.04 4.50
N TYR A 48 12.86 -5.95 5.16
CA TYR A 48 12.01 -4.76 5.21
C TYR A 48 11.83 -4.15 3.83
N VAL A 49 12.89 -4.09 3.04
CA VAL A 49 12.80 -3.60 1.65
C VAL A 49 11.87 -4.48 0.83
N GLU A 50 11.95 -5.79 1.01
CA GLU A 50 11.08 -6.73 0.32
C GLU A 50 9.62 -6.53 0.70
N ARG A 51 9.34 -6.30 1.99
CA ARG A 51 7.97 -6.03 2.46
C ARG A 51 7.41 -4.75 1.85
N ILE A 52 8.25 -3.73 1.74
CA ILE A 52 7.84 -2.48 1.08
C ILE A 52 7.48 -2.75 -0.37
N GLY A 53 8.31 -3.51 -1.06
CA GLY A 53 8.07 -3.86 -2.47
C GLY A 53 6.79 -4.64 -2.66
N ASP A 54 6.52 -5.62 -1.78
CA ASP A 54 5.30 -6.41 -1.86
C ASP A 54 4.06 -5.55 -1.64
N ALA A 55 4.11 -4.66 -0.65
CA ALA A 55 2.98 -3.77 -0.37
C ALA A 55 2.75 -2.79 -1.52
N ALA A 56 3.83 -2.28 -2.10
CA ALA A 56 3.73 -1.39 -3.26
C ALA A 56 3.08 -2.09 -4.45
N ARG A 57 3.45 -3.35 -4.69
CA ARG A 57 2.83 -4.13 -5.76
C ARG A 57 1.35 -4.36 -5.51
N GLU A 58 0.97 -4.64 -4.26
CA GLU A 58 -0.43 -4.80 -3.92
C GLU A 58 -1.21 -3.52 -4.23
N MET A 59 -0.66 -2.36 -3.89
CA MET A 59 -1.31 -1.09 -4.22
C MET A 59 -1.44 -0.91 -5.72
N ARG A 60 -0.41 -1.28 -6.47
CA ARG A 60 -0.46 -1.21 -7.93
C ARG A 60 -1.56 -2.08 -8.51
N GLU A 61 -1.67 -3.31 -8.01
CA GLU A 61 -2.70 -4.23 -8.47
C GLU A 61 -4.10 -3.72 -8.16
N LEU A 62 -4.28 -3.11 -6.99
CA LEU A 62 -5.56 -2.52 -6.63
C LEU A 62 -5.93 -1.38 -7.58
N LEU A 63 -4.96 -0.54 -7.90
CA LEU A 63 -5.18 0.56 -8.83
C LEU A 63 -5.45 0.07 -10.25
N ASP A 64 -4.71 -0.94 -10.69
CA ASP A 64 -4.88 -1.51 -12.02
C ASP A 64 -6.22 -2.23 -12.17
N GLY A 65 -6.82 -2.65 -11.07
CA GLY A 65 -8.13 -3.30 -11.07
C GLY A 65 -9.30 -2.32 -11.23
N VAL A 66 -9.05 -1.01 -11.08
CA VAL A 66 -10.09 -0.02 -11.26
C VAL A 66 -10.27 0.25 -12.74
N ARG A 67 -11.50 0.18 -13.19
CA ARG A 67 -11.83 0.41 -14.60
C ARG A 67 -12.59 1.72 -14.75
N PRO A 68 -12.30 2.46 -15.83
CA PRO A 68 -13.01 3.72 -16.12
C PRO A 68 -14.48 3.47 -16.46
#